data_3c92658fd16a3f9e1174112a1490405e
#
_entry.id   3c92658fd16a3f9e1174112a1490405e
#
_cell.length_a   1.000
_cell.length_b   1.000
_cell.length_c   1.000
_cell.angle_alpha   90.00
_cell.angle_beta   90.00
_cell.angle_gamma   90.00
#
_symmetry.space_group_name_H-M   'P 1'
#
loop_
_entity.id
_entity.type
_entity.pdbx_description
1 polymer ?
#
loop_
_entity_poly.entity_id
_entity_poly.type
_entity_poly.pdbx_seq_one_letter_code
_entity_poly.pdbx_strand_id
1 'polypeptide(L)'
;MSFNLHVGADADLTNKIQVNIDAMDSASLGIKGLNVNDKNGTAGTYAIDAISDAISKVSSQRSSLGAVQNRLEHTINNLDNVVENTTSAESRIRDTDMAKEMVNYSKNNILAQAGQSMLAQANQSNQGVLSLLQ
;
A
#
# COMPACT_ATOMS: atom_id res chain seq x y z
N MET A 1 -17.59 -14.05 -14.60
CA MET A 1 -17.10 -12.65 -14.45
C MET A 1 -15.69 -12.68 -13.92
N SER A 2 -14.79 -11.85 -14.48
CA SER A 2 -13.41 -11.74 -13.98
C SER A 2 -13.12 -10.30 -13.59
N PHE A 3 -12.53 -10.11 -12.41
CA PHE A 3 -12.12 -8.81 -11.89
C PHE A 3 -10.62 -8.85 -11.62
N ASN A 4 -9.94 -7.75 -11.92
CA ASN A 4 -8.56 -7.56 -11.55
C ASN A 4 -8.51 -6.52 -10.43
N LEU A 5 -8.13 -6.96 -9.23
CA LEU A 5 -7.93 -6.08 -8.08
C LEU A 5 -6.49 -5.59 -8.11
N HIS A 6 -6.30 -4.29 -8.08
CA HIS A 6 -4.98 -3.69 -7.96
C HIS A 6 -4.58 -3.61 -6.48
N VAL A 7 -3.48 -4.24 -6.11
CA VAL A 7 -3.07 -4.43 -4.71
C VAL A 7 -1.64 -3.93 -4.41
N GLY A 8 -1.14 -3.00 -5.18
CA GLY A 8 0.21 -2.46 -5.01
C GLY A 8 0.32 -1.00 -5.36
N ALA A 9 1.46 -0.39 -5.06
CA ALA A 9 1.73 1.03 -5.32
C ALA A 9 2.07 1.31 -6.78
N ASP A 10 2.61 0.32 -7.50
CA ASP A 10 3.07 0.48 -8.87
C ASP A 10 2.03 0.01 -9.88
N ALA A 11 1.99 0.66 -11.04
CA ALA A 11 1.07 0.34 -12.14
C ALA A 11 1.41 -0.98 -12.87
N ASP A 12 2.29 -1.81 -12.31
CA ASP A 12 2.72 -3.07 -12.90
C ASP A 12 1.59 -4.13 -12.88
N LEU A 13 1.59 -5.00 -13.88
CA LEU A 13 0.67 -6.12 -14.00
C LEU A 13 0.85 -7.16 -12.89
N THR A 14 2.03 -7.23 -12.28
CA THR A 14 2.34 -8.12 -11.15
C THR A 14 1.58 -7.73 -9.87
N ASN A 15 1.17 -6.47 -9.75
CA ASN A 15 0.42 -5.94 -8.61
C ASN A 15 -1.10 -6.12 -8.74
N LYS A 16 -1.54 -7.10 -9.54
CA LYS A 16 -2.96 -7.40 -9.73
C LYS A 16 -3.28 -8.82 -9.27
N ILE A 17 -4.37 -8.94 -8.52
CA ILE A 17 -4.96 -10.22 -8.16
C ILE A 17 -6.20 -10.39 -9.02
N GLN A 18 -6.19 -11.42 -9.86
CA GLN A 18 -7.34 -11.79 -10.67
C GLN A 18 -8.31 -12.62 -9.85
N VAL A 19 -9.57 -12.22 -9.84
CA VAL A 19 -10.68 -12.93 -9.23
C VAL A 19 -11.63 -13.36 -10.33
N ASN A 20 -11.81 -14.67 -10.48
CA ASN A 20 -12.77 -15.24 -11.42
C ASN A 20 -13.97 -15.75 -10.63
N ILE A 21 -15.15 -15.30 -11.02
CA ILE A 21 -16.42 -15.73 -10.45
C ILE A 21 -17.26 -16.28 -11.60
N ASP A 22 -17.53 -17.59 -11.55
CA ASP A 22 -18.41 -18.22 -12.51
C ASP A 22 -19.88 -17.95 -12.17
N ALA A 23 -20.74 -18.02 -13.16
CA ALA A 23 -22.18 -17.83 -12.94
C ALA A 23 -22.73 -19.00 -12.09
N MET A 24 -23.45 -18.65 -11.02
CA MET A 24 -24.01 -19.60 -10.04
C MET A 24 -25.54 -19.69 -10.13
N ASP A 25 -26.07 -19.31 -11.29
CA ASP A 25 -27.50 -19.48 -11.56
C ASP A 25 -27.87 -20.96 -11.82
N SER A 26 -29.12 -21.32 -11.68
CA SER A 26 -29.61 -22.68 -11.82
C SER A 26 -29.34 -23.30 -13.22
N ALA A 27 -29.23 -22.44 -14.25
CA ALA A 27 -28.90 -22.87 -15.59
C ALA A 27 -27.42 -23.23 -15.73
N SER A 28 -26.51 -22.39 -15.20
CA SER A 28 -25.05 -22.64 -15.23
C SER A 28 -24.63 -23.80 -14.34
N LEU A 29 -25.35 -24.02 -13.26
CA LEU A 29 -25.16 -25.19 -12.39
C LEU A 29 -25.72 -26.48 -12.99
N GLY A 30 -26.60 -26.37 -14.01
CA GLY A 30 -27.20 -27.52 -14.66
C GLY A 30 -28.39 -28.15 -13.88
N ILE A 31 -28.92 -27.40 -12.90
CA ILE A 31 -30.04 -27.89 -12.06
C ILE A 31 -31.40 -27.37 -12.51
N LYS A 32 -31.44 -26.55 -13.58
CA LYS A 32 -32.68 -26.01 -14.11
C LYS A 32 -33.43 -27.08 -14.85
N GLY A 33 -34.70 -27.33 -14.46
CA GLY A 33 -35.59 -28.26 -15.13
C GLY A 33 -35.35 -29.74 -14.75
N LEU A 34 -34.66 -30.00 -13.64
CA LEU A 34 -34.56 -31.39 -13.09
C LEU A 34 -35.96 -31.92 -12.82
N ASN A 35 -36.22 -33.13 -13.35
CA ASN A 35 -37.45 -33.88 -13.11
C ASN A 35 -37.08 -35.14 -12.34
N VAL A 36 -37.76 -35.43 -11.26
CA VAL A 36 -37.60 -36.63 -10.44
C VAL A 36 -38.75 -37.61 -10.59
N ASN A 37 -39.76 -37.23 -11.38
CA ASN A 37 -40.97 -38.00 -11.59
C ASN A 37 -40.79 -38.91 -12.84
N ASP A 38 -40.30 -40.12 -12.62
CA ASP A 38 -40.12 -41.13 -13.65
C ASP A 38 -40.56 -42.51 -13.12
N LYS A 39 -41.17 -43.31 -14.01
CA LYS A 39 -41.60 -44.67 -13.67
C LYS A 39 -40.46 -45.65 -13.45
N ASN A 40 -39.28 -45.37 -13.96
CA ASN A 40 -38.12 -46.26 -13.93
C ASN A 40 -37.02 -45.84 -12.93
N GLY A 41 -37.19 -44.71 -12.24
CA GLY A 41 -36.20 -44.17 -11.29
C GLY A 41 -34.92 -43.58 -11.91
N THR A 42 -34.80 -43.62 -13.24
CA THR A 42 -33.63 -43.08 -13.96
C THR A 42 -33.53 -41.58 -13.87
N ALA A 43 -34.66 -40.86 -13.92
CA ALA A 43 -34.67 -39.41 -13.77
C ALA A 43 -34.18 -38.97 -12.39
N GLY A 44 -34.49 -39.71 -11.33
CA GLY A 44 -33.97 -39.48 -10.00
C GLY A 44 -32.44 -39.64 -9.91
N THR A 45 -31.88 -40.64 -10.57
CA THR A 45 -30.43 -40.87 -10.63
C THR A 45 -29.71 -39.69 -11.35
N TYR A 46 -30.22 -39.27 -12.50
CA TYR A 46 -29.67 -38.11 -13.20
C TYR A 46 -29.80 -36.81 -12.40
N ALA A 47 -30.87 -36.65 -11.63
CA ALA A 47 -31.02 -35.47 -10.75
C ALA A 47 -29.99 -35.48 -9.61
N ILE A 48 -29.69 -36.65 -9.04
CA ILE A 48 -28.66 -36.79 -8.00
C ILE A 48 -27.28 -36.44 -8.58
N ASP A 49 -26.95 -36.97 -9.75
CA ASP A 49 -25.68 -36.66 -10.41
C ASP A 49 -25.54 -35.15 -10.73
N ALA A 50 -26.59 -34.54 -11.28
CA ALA A 50 -26.59 -33.11 -11.57
C ALA A 50 -26.43 -32.22 -10.32
N ILE A 51 -27.07 -32.62 -9.21
CA ILE A 51 -26.92 -31.92 -7.92
C ILE A 51 -25.52 -32.11 -7.36
N SER A 52 -24.95 -33.34 -7.46
CA SER A 52 -23.58 -33.63 -7.04
C SER A 52 -22.58 -32.78 -7.81
N ASP A 53 -22.72 -32.66 -9.11
CA ASP A 53 -21.90 -31.80 -9.97
C ASP A 53 -22.04 -30.32 -9.60
N ALA A 54 -23.26 -29.87 -9.32
CA ALA A 54 -23.52 -28.48 -8.89
C ALA A 54 -22.82 -28.19 -7.54
N ILE A 55 -22.91 -29.12 -6.57
CA ILE A 55 -22.21 -28.98 -5.28
C ILE A 55 -20.70 -28.95 -5.49
N SER A 56 -20.17 -29.80 -6.37
CA SER A 56 -18.75 -29.80 -6.70
C SER A 56 -18.28 -28.47 -7.31
N LYS A 57 -19.04 -27.91 -8.26
CA LYS A 57 -18.77 -26.60 -8.86
C LYS A 57 -18.79 -25.47 -7.80
N VAL A 58 -19.81 -25.43 -6.95
CA VAL A 58 -19.92 -24.44 -5.87
C VAL A 58 -18.76 -24.59 -4.88
N SER A 59 -18.39 -25.80 -4.51
CA SER A 59 -17.28 -26.07 -3.59
C SER A 59 -15.94 -25.63 -4.19
N SER A 60 -15.71 -25.90 -5.47
CA SER A 60 -14.53 -25.45 -6.20
C SER A 60 -14.44 -23.92 -6.25
N GLN A 61 -15.55 -23.26 -6.56
CA GLN A 61 -15.61 -21.80 -6.60
C GLN A 61 -15.35 -21.17 -5.21
N ARG A 62 -15.94 -21.75 -4.16
CA ARG A 62 -15.68 -21.30 -2.78
C ARG A 62 -14.23 -21.51 -2.38
N SER A 63 -13.61 -22.61 -2.77
CA SER A 63 -12.19 -22.85 -2.50
C SER A 63 -11.30 -21.83 -3.21
N SER A 64 -11.59 -21.52 -4.48
CA SER A 64 -10.89 -20.50 -5.24
C SER A 64 -11.01 -19.12 -4.61
N LEU A 65 -12.22 -18.73 -4.19
CA LEU A 65 -12.43 -17.45 -3.49
C LEU A 65 -11.74 -17.41 -2.13
N GLY A 66 -11.71 -18.51 -1.38
CA GLY A 66 -10.96 -18.62 -0.13
C GLY A 66 -9.46 -18.45 -0.34
N ALA A 67 -8.91 -19.00 -1.41
CA ALA A 67 -7.50 -18.79 -1.77
C ALA A 67 -7.20 -17.32 -2.11
N VAL A 68 -8.11 -16.65 -2.82
CA VAL A 68 -7.98 -15.22 -3.11
C VAL A 68 -8.05 -14.40 -1.82
N GLN A 69 -8.96 -14.74 -0.91
CA GLN A 69 -9.07 -14.06 0.39
C GLN A 69 -7.76 -14.19 1.18
N ASN A 70 -7.19 -15.39 1.31
CA ASN A 70 -5.90 -15.59 1.97
C ASN A 70 -4.78 -14.77 1.31
N ARG A 71 -4.74 -14.72 -0.02
CA ARG A 71 -3.76 -13.90 -0.76
C ARG A 71 -3.93 -12.42 -0.46
N LEU A 72 -5.16 -11.92 -0.38
CA LEU A 72 -5.43 -10.53 -0.03
C LEU A 72 -5.00 -10.21 1.40
N GLU A 73 -5.27 -11.09 2.37
CA GLU A 73 -4.82 -10.93 3.75
C GLU A 73 -3.29 -10.86 3.86
N HIS A 74 -2.58 -11.75 3.16
CA HIS A 74 -1.11 -11.70 3.11
C HIS A 74 -0.59 -10.45 2.42
N THR A 75 -1.29 -9.97 1.38
CA THR A 75 -0.91 -8.73 0.69
C THR A 75 -1.11 -7.51 1.60
N ILE A 76 -2.21 -7.46 2.36
CA ILE A 76 -2.46 -6.38 3.33
C ILE A 76 -1.34 -6.36 4.37
N ASN A 77 -1.02 -7.50 4.99
CA ASN A 77 0.06 -7.57 5.98
C ASN A 77 1.43 -7.16 5.41
N ASN A 78 1.69 -7.48 4.14
CA ASN A 78 2.92 -7.07 3.47
C ASN A 78 2.93 -5.55 3.19
N LEU A 79 1.80 -5.01 2.75
CA LEU A 79 1.67 -3.57 2.51
C LEU A 79 1.80 -2.76 3.80
N ASP A 80 1.27 -3.24 4.92
CA ASP A 80 1.43 -2.60 6.23
C ASP A 80 2.91 -2.52 6.61
N ASN A 81 3.68 -3.59 6.42
CA ASN A 81 5.13 -3.58 6.64
C ASN A 81 5.86 -2.59 5.70
N VAL A 82 5.44 -2.51 4.43
CA VAL A 82 6.02 -1.56 3.46
C VAL A 82 5.71 -0.12 3.87
N VAL A 83 4.48 0.16 4.29
CA VAL A 83 4.06 1.48 4.79
C VAL A 83 4.87 1.88 6.02
N GLU A 84 5.03 0.98 7.00
CA GLU A 84 5.82 1.24 8.21
C GLU A 84 7.29 1.54 7.87
N ASN A 85 7.90 0.72 7.00
CA ASN A 85 9.29 0.93 6.56
C ASN A 85 9.45 2.24 5.79
N THR A 86 8.49 2.58 4.93
CA THR A 86 8.52 3.82 4.14
C THR A 86 8.33 5.04 5.03
N THR A 87 7.42 4.99 5.99
CA THR A 87 7.22 6.05 6.99
C THR A 87 8.45 6.24 7.86
N SER A 88 9.09 5.15 8.27
CA SER A 88 10.36 5.20 9.01
C SER A 88 11.50 5.81 8.19
N ALA A 89 11.56 5.49 6.89
CA ALA A 89 12.54 6.08 5.99
C ALA A 89 12.28 7.58 5.73
N GLU A 90 11.02 7.96 5.55
CA GLU A 90 10.62 9.36 5.43
C GLU A 90 11.02 10.16 6.68
N SER A 91 10.74 9.63 7.88
CA SER A 91 11.10 10.27 9.14
C SER A 91 12.62 10.49 9.24
N ARG A 92 13.43 9.50 8.85
CA ARG A 92 14.89 9.65 8.86
C ARG A 92 15.39 10.76 7.93
N ILE A 93 14.78 10.90 6.75
CA ILE A 93 15.14 11.95 5.80
C ILE A 93 14.72 13.31 6.36
N ARG A 94 13.51 13.41 6.86
CA ARG A 94 12.94 14.67 7.39
C ARG A 94 13.66 15.13 8.64
N ASP A 95 13.92 14.22 9.59
CA ASP A 95 14.62 14.55 10.83
C ASP A 95 16.08 14.95 10.57
N THR A 96 16.73 14.31 9.60
CA THR A 96 18.11 14.69 9.21
C THR A 96 18.15 16.08 8.62
N ASP A 97 17.20 16.44 7.77
CA ASP A 97 17.13 17.76 7.16
C ASP A 97 16.83 18.86 8.21
N MET A 98 15.94 18.61 9.16
CA MET A 98 15.64 19.53 10.26
C MET A 98 16.86 19.75 11.18
N ALA A 99 17.60 18.69 11.53
CA ALA A 99 18.79 18.83 12.33
C ALA A 99 19.88 19.64 11.60
N LYS A 100 20.07 19.41 10.33
CA LYS A 100 21.00 20.12 9.46
C LYS A 100 20.60 21.60 9.33
N GLU A 101 19.33 21.89 9.18
CA GLU A 101 18.80 23.25 9.08
C GLU A 101 18.97 24.02 10.40
N MET A 102 18.75 23.37 11.54
CA MET A 102 19.01 23.95 12.87
C MET A 102 20.49 24.31 13.06
N VAL A 103 21.41 23.45 12.60
CA VAL A 103 22.85 23.73 12.64
C VAL A 103 23.21 24.90 11.72
N ASN A 104 22.65 24.97 10.52
CA ASN A 104 22.85 26.08 9.59
C ASN A 104 22.32 27.39 10.16
N TYR A 105 21.14 27.37 10.76
CA TYR A 105 20.55 28.55 11.43
C TYR A 105 21.43 29.05 12.58
N SER A 106 21.87 28.15 13.46
CA SER A 106 22.75 28.49 14.57
C SER A 106 24.09 29.06 14.09
N LYS A 107 24.69 28.47 13.07
CA LYS A 107 25.92 28.91 12.43
C LYS A 107 25.75 30.34 11.86
N ASN A 108 24.66 30.59 11.14
CA ASN A 108 24.38 31.91 10.54
C ASN A 108 24.17 32.97 11.61
N ASN A 109 23.50 32.67 12.70
CA ASN A 109 23.34 33.56 13.84
C ASN A 109 24.67 33.92 14.51
N ILE A 110 25.52 32.92 14.77
CA ILE A 110 26.85 33.12 15.35
C ILE A 110 27.70 34.01 14.43
N LEU A 111 27.68 33.71 13.12
CA LEU A 111 28.43 34.49 12.13
C LEU A 111 27.94 35.95 12.07
N ALA A 112 26.63 36.18 12.14
CA ALA A 112 26.08 37.54 12.17
C ALA A 112 26.52 38.32 13.43
N GLN A 113 26.45 37.70 14.59
CA GLN A 113 26.88 38.32 15.86
C GLN A 113 28.40 38.58 15.89
N ALA A 114 29.19 37.58 15.42
CA ALA A 114 30.62 37.75 15.33
C ALA A 114 31.02 38.84 14.33
N GLY A 115 30.33 38.91 13.18
CA GLY A 115 30.52 39.98 12.18
C GLY A 115 30.25 41.37 12.72
N GLN A 116 29.12 41.53 13.45
CA GLN A 116 28.82 42.81 14.11
C GLN A 116 29.88 43.20 15.16
N SER A 117 30.35 42.25 15.96
CA SER A 117 31.38 42.51 16.96
C SER A 117 32.71 42.91 16.33
N MET A 118 33.09 42.23 15.24
CA MET A 118 34.30 42.54 14.48
C MET A 118 34.23 43.89 13.78
N LEU A 119 33.08 44.29 13.26
CA LEU A 119 32.86 45.63 12.69
C LEU A 119 32.95 46.71 13.75
N ALA A 120 32.39 46.48 14.93
CA ALA A 120 32.52 47.42 16.06
C ALA A 120 33.97 47.59 16.48
N GLN A 121 34.73 46.47 16.57
CA GLN A 121 36.16 46.46 16.89
C GLN A 121 36.99 47.20 15.83
N ALA A 122 36.73 46.98 14.55
CA ALA A 122 37.40 47.68 13.45
C ALA A 122 37.15 49.19 13.47
N ASN A 123 35.91 49.61 13.73
CA ASN A 123 35.57 51.03 13.86
C ASN A 123 36.24 51.68 15.06
N GLN A 124 36.34 51.00 16.21
CA GLN A 124 37.07 51.52 17.38
C GLN A 124 38.58 51.65 17.11
N SER A 125 39.18 50.68 16.43
CA SER A 125 40.58 50.74 16.05
C SER A 125 40.89 51.94 15.14
N ASN A 126 40.02 52.22 14.16
CA ASN A 126 40.17 53.37 13.28
C ASN A 126 39.99 54.72 14.02
N GLN A 127 39.10 54.79 15.01
CA GLN A 127 38.96 55.99 15.86
C GLN A 127 40.20 56.21 16.76
N GLY A 128 40.81 55.13 17.27
CA GLY A 128 42.03 55.21 18.04
C GLY A 128 43.22 55.76 17.23
N VAL A 129 43.34 55.37 15.96
CA VAL A 129 44.36 55.92 15.06
C VAL A 129 44.13 57.38 14.75
N LEU A 130 42.86 57.80 14.56
CA LEU A 130 42.48 59.16 14.28
C LEU A 130 42.79 60.06 15.49
N SER A 131 42.61 59.58 16.73
CA SER A 131 42.90 60.29 17.94
C SER A 131 44.42 60.46 18.24
N LEU A 132 45.28 59.69 17.63
CA LEU A 132 46.73 59.76 17.70
C LEU A 132 47.34 60.74 16.66
N LEU A 133 46.56 61.10 15.66
CA LEU A 133 46.95 62.04 14.57
C LEU A 133 46.50 63.49 14.81
N GLN A 134 45.69 63.70 15.83
CA GLN A 134 45.31 65.05 16.33
C GLN A 134 46.11 65.42 17.56
#